data_2cce4538e28ff0c024c5104c794f88f0
#
_entry.id   2cce4538e28ff0c024c5104c794f88f0
#
_cell.length_a   1.000
_cell.length_b   1.000
_cell.length_c   1.000
_cell.angle_alpha   90.00
_cell.angle_beta   90.00
_cell.angle_gamma   90.00
#
_symmetry.space_group_name_H-M   'P 1'
#
loop_
_entity.id
_entity.type
_entity.pdbx_description
1 polymer ?
#
loop_
_entity_poly.entity_id
_entity_poly.type
_entity_poly.pdbx_seq_one_letter_code
_entity_poly.pdbx_strand_id
1 'polypeptide(L)'
;MKKCLFLLVCVVVMGTPSYAQRLIPGQKGMEITGSLPVINGEKLFRKDHFGVGISFTRYLKSENYTFLTAEYEQQDMAYRSYRVPMKDAFLQVGYMHPVLSDGGKNLFVCAGISALGGYEELDRGRTFLPDGARLLDRSGFVYGGAVHLSMELFLTDSLLLLVKAQGRLCFGSDVNLFRPALSAGFRINL
;
A
#
# COMPACT_ATOMS: atom_id res chain seq x y z
N MET A 1 -28.97 14.32 -2.01
CA MET A 1 -29.00 13.03 -2.72
C MET A 1 -27.71 12.20 -2.56
N LYS A 2 -26.49 12.75 -2.78
CA LYS A 2 -25.22 11.99 -2.64
C LYS A 2 -24.97 11.43 -1.23
N LYS A 3 -25.33 12.17 -0.19
CA LYS A 3 -25.18 11.71 1.22
C LYS A 3 -26.14 10.57 1.58
N CYS A 4 -27.37 10.58 1.04
CA CYS A 4 -28.33 9.49 1.27
C CYS A 4 -27.92 8.21 0.52
N LEU A 5 -27.33 8.34 -0.68
CA LEU A 5 -26.83 7.20 -1.43
C LEU A 5 -25.64 6.53 -0.70
N PHE A 6 -24.75 7.32 -0.12
CA PHE A 6 -23.63 6.81 0.69
C PHE A 6 -24.14 6.06 1.93
N LEU A 7 -25.13 6.62 2.62
CA LEU A 7 -25.74 6.00 3.81
C LEU A 7 -26.48 4.71 3.46
N LEU A 8 -27.17 4.67 2.32
CA LEU A 8 -27.85 3.48 1.82
C LEU A 8 -26.85 2.36 1.49
N VAL A 9 -25.72 2.68 0.86
CA VAL A 9 -24.64 1.72 0.59
C VAL A 9 -24.06 1.17 1.88
N CYS A 10 -23.83 2.00 2.89
CA CYS A 10 -23.35 1.55 4.20
C CYS A 10 -24.33 0.61 4.90
N VAL A 11 -25.64 0.87 4.84
CA VAL A 11 -26.69 0.04 5.45
C VAL A 11 -26.82 -1.32 4.74
N VAL A 12 -26.74 -1.34 3.41
CA VAL A 12 -26.79 -2.58 2.61
C VAL A 12 -25.56 -3.47 2.88
N VAL A 13 -24.38 -2.88 3.08
CA VAL A 13 -23.14 -3.61 3.40
C VAL A 13 -23.18 -4.21 4.80
N MET A 14 -23.89 -3.59 5.75
CA MET A 14 -24.02 -4.10 7.13
C MET A 14 -25.07 -5.20 7.31
N GLY A 15 -25.88 -5.51 6.29
CA GLY A 15 -27.09 -6.31 6.42
C GLY A 15 -27.00 -7.81 6.11
N THR A 16 -25.84 -8.35 5.74
CA THR A 16 -25.71 -9.78 5.40
C THR A 16 -24.93 -10.56 6.46
N PRO A 17 -25.60 -11.27 7.41
CA PRO A 17 -24.91 -12.19 8.30
C PRO A 17 -24.49 -13.43 7.48
N SER A 18 -23.22 -13.50 7.07
CA SER A 18 -22.63 -14.70 6.50
C SER A 18 -21.80 -15.40 7.58
N TYR A 19 -22.23 -16.59 7.98
CA TYR A 19 -21.58 -17.42 9.00
C TYR A 19 -20.56 -18.40 8.41
N ALA A 20 -19.91 -18.07 7.32
CA ALA A 20 -18.89 -18.92 6.74
C ALA A 20 -17.54 -18.71 7.45
N GLN A 21 -16.81 -19.80 7.69
CA GLN A 21 -15.43 -19.74 8.16
C GLN A 21 -14.55 -19.24 7.02
N ARG A 22 -14.31 -17.92 6.95
CA ARG A 22 -13.78 -17.23 5.77
C ARG A 22 -12.27 -17.30 5.64
N LEU A 23 -11.56 -17.55 6.75
CA LEU A 23 -10.12 -17.60 6.79
C LEU A 23 -9.66 -18.99 7.22
N ILE A 24 -9.15 -19.75 6.27
CA ILE A 24 -8.68 -21.11 6.50
C ILE A 24 -7.15 -21.12 6.52
N PRO A 25 -6.49 -21.70 7.54
CA PRO A 25 -5.04 -21.85 7.54
C PRO A 25 -4.54 -22.55 6.27
N GLY A 26 -3.55 -21.93 5.61
CA GLY A 26 -3.01 -22.39 4.33
C GLY A 26 -3.69 -21.82 3.09
N GLN A 27 -4.85 -21.17 3.24
CA GLN A 27 -5.53 -20.45 2.15
C GLN A 27 -4.61 -19.40 1.56
N LYS A 28 -4.64 -19.25 0.25
CA LYS A 28 -3.87 -18.26 -0.49
C LYS A 28 -4.79 -17.14 -0.93
N GLY A 29 -4.22 -15.96 -1.14
CA GLY A 29 -4.93 -14.82 -1.71
C GLY A 29 -4.05 -14.06 -2.68
N MET A 30 -4.69 -13.40 -3.62
CA MET A 30 -4.05 -12.47 -4.53
C MET A 30 -4.71 -11.10 -4.36
N GLU A 31 -3.91 -10.05 -4.21
CA GLU A 31 -4.43 -8.68 -4.11
C GLU A 31 -3.86 -7.79 -5.20
N ILE A 32 -4.70 -6.82 -5.57
CA ILE A 32 -4.33 -5.72 -6.44
C ILE A 32 -4.68 -4.43 -5.70
N THR A 33 -3.71 -3.53 -5.58
CA THR A 33 -3.87 -2.26 -4.86
C THR A 33 -3.42 -1.09 -5.72
N GLY A 34 -4.12 0.04 -5.57
CA GLY A 34 -3.65 1.35 -5.98
C GLY A 34 -3.15 2.11 -4.77
N SER A 35 -1.99 2.75 -4.86
CA SER A 35 -1.40 3.52 -3.76
C SER A 35 -1.22 4.99 -4.11
N LEU A 36 -1.24 5.82 -3.07
CA LEU A 36 -1.00 7.25 -3.11
C LEU A 36 0.13 7.56 -2.12
N PRO A 37 1.32 7.90 -2.61
CA PRO A 37 2.39 8.40 -1.75
C PRO A 37 1.95 9.68 -1.03
N VAL A 38 2.21 9.76 0.27
CA VAL A 38 1.88 10.92 1.09
C VAL A 38 3.11 11.79 1.24
N ILE A 39 3.12 12.95 0.58
CA ILE A 39 4.22 13.90 0.61
C ILE A 39 3.83 15.10 1.47
N ASN A 40 4.68 15.43 2.47
CA ASN A 40 4.43 16.57 3.35
C ASN A 40 4.36 17.87 2.55
N GLY A 41 3.27 18.65 2.76
CA GLY A 41 3.04 19.92 2.12
C GLY A 41 2.40 19.85 0.73
N GLU A 42 2.11 18.67 0.21
CA GLU A 42 1.43 18.49 -1.07
C GLU A 42 0.03 17.88 -0.93
N LYS A 43 -0.81 18.08 -1.96
CA LYS A 43 -2.16 17.48 -2.01
C LYS A 43 -2.04 15.99 -2.27
N LEU A 44 -2.84 15.20 -1.54
CA LEU A 44 -2.85 13.73 -1.65
C LEU A 44 -3.20 13.24 -3.07
N PHE A 45 -4.14 13.89 -3.73
CA PHE A 45 -4.58 13.53 -5.07
C PHE A 45 -3.92 14.43 -6.13
N ARG A 46 -2.87 13.91 -6.76
CA ARG A 46 -2.23 14.53 -7.92
C ARG A 46 -2.10 13.51 -9.05
N LYS A 47 -2.20 14.01 -10.29
CA LYS A 47 -2.13 13.15 -11.48
C LYS A 47 -0.79 12.44 -11.64
N ASP A 48 0.27 13.01 -11.05
CA ASP A 48 1.66 12.55 -11.18
C ASP A 48 2.10 11.68 -9.98
N HIS A 49 1.21 11.48 -8.98
CA HIS A 49 1.47 10.69 -7.78
C HIS A 49 0.54 9.49 -7.74
N PHE A 50 1.05 8.34 -8.07
CA PHE A 50 0.31 7.09 -8.00
C PHE A 50 1.24 5.90 -7.83
N GLY A 51 0.71 4.82 -7.32
CA GLY A 51 1.37 3.53 -7.28
C GLY A 51 0.38 2.41 -7.57
N VAL A 52 0.92 1.29 -7.96
CA VAL A 52 0.18 0.05 -8.16
C VAL A 52 0.95 -1.10 -7.52
N GLY A 53 0.24 -2.02 -6.89
CA GLY A 53 0.83 -3.18 -6.23
C GLY A 53 0.06 -4.45 -6.51
N ILE A 54 0.82 -5.54 -6.59
CA ILE A 54 0.28 -6.91 -6.63
C ILE A 54 0.89 -7.66 -5.47
N SER A 55 0.03 -8.34 -4.68
CA SER A 55 0.48 -9.12 -3.52
C SER A 55 -0.05 -10.53 -3.57
N PHE A 56 0.77 -11.45 -3.10
CA PHE A 56 0.39 -12.83 -2.79
C PHE A 56 0.37 -13.00 -1.28
N THR A 57 -0.74 -13.49 -0.75
CA THR A 57 -0.92 -13.70 0.68
C THR A 57 -1.10 -15.18 0.98
N ARG A 58 -0.69 -15.60 2.18
CA ARG A 58 -0.93 -16.95 2.70
C ARG A 58 -1.35 -16.85 4.15
N TYR A 59 -2.55 -17.32 4.44
CA TYR A 59 -3.08 -17.36 5.79
C TYR A 59 -2.41 -18.43 6.63
N LEU A 60 -2.14 -18.07 7.87
CA LEU A 60 -1.58 -18.93 8.91
C LEU A 60 -2.68 -19.28 9.93
N LYS A 61 -2.30 -19.85 11.06
CA LYS A 61 -3.22 -20.05 12.17
C LYS A 61 -3.61 -18.72 12.79
N SER A 62 -4.79 -18.65 13.41
CA SER A 62 -5.30 -17.45 14.11
C SER A 62 -5.48 -16.22 13.20
N GLU A 63 -5.87 -16.46 11.95
CA GLU A 63 -6.21 -15.38 10.98
C GLU A 63 -5.03 -14.48 10.58
N ASN A 64 -3.81 -14.79 11.06
CA ASN A 64 -2.59 -14.12 10.62
C ASN A 64 -2.26 -14.49 9.18
N TYR A 65 -1.52 -13.63 8.48
CA TYR A 65 -1.02 -14.00 7.16
C TYR A 65 0.35 -13.41 6.85
N THR A 66 1.08 -14.09 6.01
CA THR A 66 2.29 -13.58 5.36
C THR A 66 1.94 -13.08 3.98
N PHE A 67 2.72 -12.12 3.50
CA PHE A 67 2.54 -11.57 2.15
C PHE A 67 3.87 -11.34 1.44
N LEU A 68 3.81 -11.40 0.12
CA LEU A 68 4.84 -10.96 -0.80
C LEU A 68 4.21 -9.95 -1.75
N THR A 69 4.71 -8.74 -1.78
CA THR A 69 4.18 -7.64 -2.61
C THR A 69 5.25 -7.14 -3.57
N ALA A 70 4.89 -7.01 -4.84
CA ALA A 70 5.61 -6.19 -5.81
C ALA A 70 4.82 -4.89 -6.00
N GLU A 71 5.47 -3.75 -5.83
CA GLU A 71 4.86 -2.42 -5.87
C GLU A 71 5.68 -1.50 -6.77
N TYR A 72 4.99 -0.75 -7.61
CA TYR A 72 5.56 0.33 -8.41
C TYR A 72 4.92 1.65 -8.00
N GLU A 73 5.72 2.66 -7.74
CA GLU A 73 5.26 4.01 -7.42
C GLU A 73 5.93 5.03 -8.33
N GLN A 74 5.17 6.07 -8.65
CA GLN A 74 5.66 7.25 -9.32
C GLN A 74 5.24 8.48 -8.53
N GLN A 75 6.19 9.39 -8.34
CA GLN A 75 5.94 10.67 -7.67
C GLN A 75 6.86 11.75 -8.24
N ASP A 76 6.39 12.98 -8.25
CA ASP A 76 7.18 14.15 -8.63
C ASP A 76 7.57 14.93 -7.39
N MET A 77 8.86 15.08 -7.17
CA MET A 77 9.40 15.86 -6.06
C MET A 77 9.57 17.31 -6.46
N ALA A 78 9.13 18.24 -5.61
CA ALA A 78 9.38 19.66 -5.81
C ALA A 78 10.84 20.00 -5.44
N TYR A 79 11.61 20.49 -6.40
CA TYR A 79 12.94 21.04 -6.19
C TYR A 79 12.99 22.47 -6.75
N ARG A 80 12.97 23.47 -5.87
CA ARG A 80 12.87 24.92 -6.25
C ARG A 80 11.72 25.15 -7.23
N SER A 81 12.03 25.58 -8.46
CA SER A 81 11.06 25.84 -9.55
C SER A 81 10.81 24.61 -10.43
N TYR A 82 11.48 23.49 -10.20
CA TYR A 82 11.43 22.29 -11.02
C TYR A 82 10.78 21.14 -10.29
N ARG A 83 10.34 20.17 -11.05
CA ARG A 83 9.85 18.88 -10.56
C ARG A 83 10.77 17.79 -11.04
N VAL A 84 11.21 16.98 -10.10
CA VAL A 84 12.08 15.83 -10.36
C VAL A 84 11.22 14.58 -10.27
N PRO A 85 10.99 13.88 -11.38
CA PRO A 85 10.25 12.63 -11.37
C PRO A 85 11.08 11.54 -10.68
N MET A 86 10.45 10.85 -9.74
CA MET A 86 10.99 9.71 -9.02
C MET A 86 10.10 8.50 -9.26
N LYS A 87 10.71 7.38 -9.56
CA LYS A 87 10.04 6.10 -9.76
C LYS A 87 10.68 5.06 -8.87
N ASP A 88 9.85 4.34 -8.13
CA ASP A 88 10.26 3.30 -7.22
C ASP A 88 9.65 1.97 -7.63
N ALA A 89 10.45 0.92 -7.62
CA ALA A 89 10.00 -0.45 -7.73
C ALA A 89 10.42 -1.20 -6.47
N PHE A 90 9.47 -1.65 -5.66
CA PHE A 90 9.72 -2.35 -4.41
C PHE A 90 9.24 -3.79 -4.44
N LEU A 91 9.99 -4.66 -3.80
CA LEU A 91 9.58 -5.98 -3.38
C LEU A 91 9.54 -6.00 -1.86
N GLN A 92 8.42 -6.42 -1.29
CA GLN A 92 8.22 -6.47 0.15
C GLN A 92 7.79 -7.87 0.57
N VAL A 93 8.35 -8.36 1.67
CA VAL A 93 7.91 -9.59 2.34
C VAL A 93 7.60 -9.27 3.79
N GLY A 94 6.43 -9.70 4.26
CA GLY A 94 5.96 -9.30 5.57
C GLY A 94 4.94 -10.23 6.20
N TYR A 95 4.51 -9.81 7.38
CA TYR A 95 3.57 -10.51 8.23
C TYR A 95 2.53 -9.53 8.75
N MET A 96 1.26 -9.97 8.75
CA MET A 96 0.12 -9.22 9.26
C MET A 96 -0.59 -10.02 10.36
N HIS A 97 -0.99 -9.29 11.40
CA HIS A 97 -1.72 -9.81 12.54
C HIS A 97 -3.04 -9.06 12.71
N PRO A 98 -4.19 -9.75 12.81
CA PRO A 98 -5.46 -9.09 13.12
C PRO A 98 -5.44 -8.58 14.57
N VAL A 99 -5.65 -7.27 14.73
CA VAL A 99 -5.68 -6.60 16.04
C VAL A 99 -7.10 -6.47 16.53
N LEU A 100 -8.03 -6.20 15.60
CA LEU A 100 -9.46 -6.07 15.88
C LEU A 100 -10.26 -6.82 14.81
N SER A 101 -11.36 -7.40 15.21
CA SER A 101 -12.36 -7.98 14.30
C SER A 101 -13.76 -7.73 14.86
N ASP A 102 -14.74 -7.61 13.96
CA ASP A 102 -16.14 -7.57 14.36
C ASP A 102 -16.65 -8.96 14.76
N GLY A 103 -17.76 -9.02 15.50
CA GLY A 103 -18.35 -10.28 15.99
C GLY A 103 -18.78 -11.24 14.86
N GLY A 104 -19.03 -10.71 13.66
CA GLY A 104 -19.38 -11.49 12.46
C GLY A 104 -18.17 -11.88 11.60
N LYS A 105 -16.96 -11.43 11.97
CA LYS A 105 -15.72 -11.61 11.19
C LYS A 105 -15.84 -11.13 9.73
N ASN A 106 -16.60 -10.04 9.53
CA ASN A 106 -16.73 -9.38 8.25
C ASN A 106 -15.69 -8.29 8.07
N LEU A 107 -15.25 -7.67 9.17
CA LEU A 107 -14.30 -6.58 9.22
C LEU A 107 -13.11 -6.98 10.10
N PHE A 108 -11.92 -6.81 9.56
CA PHE A 108 -10.66 -6.95 10.30
C PHE A 108 -9.85 -5.66 10.21
N VAL A 109 -9.23 -5.31 11.33
CA VAL A 109 -8.14 -4.33 11.37
C VAL A 109 -6.88 -5.10 11.68
N CYS A 110 -5.93 -5.08 10.75
CA CYS A 110 -4.68 -5.81 10.88
C CYS A 110 -3.50 -4.83 10.97
N ALA A 111 -2.55 -5.16 11.82
CA ALA A 111 -1.26 -4.47 11.89
C ALA A 111 -0.14 -5.42 11.50
N GLY A 112 0.93 -4.90 10.90
CA GLY A 112 2.02 -5.74 10.45
C GLY A 112 3.31 -5.01 10.17
N ILE A 113 4.31 -5.81 9.81
CA ILE A 113 5.65 -5.34 9.46
C ILE A 113 6.15 -6.06 8.23
N SER A 114 7.04 -5.42 7.48
CA SER A 114 7.73 -6.03 6.35
C SER A 114 9.17 -5.58 6.23
N ALA A 115 9.98 -6.41 5.60
CA ALA A 115 11.23 -6.01 4.98
C ALA A 115 10.96 -5.62 3.53
N LEU A 116 11.69 -4.64 3.03
CA LEU A 116 11.59 -4.19 1.65
C LEU A 116 12.97 -4.06 1.01
N GLY A 117 13.00 -4.29 -0.28
CA GLY A 117 14.13 -4.00 -1.15
C GLY A 117 13.61 -3.55 -2.49
N GLY A 118 14.33 -2.66 -3.15
CA GLY A 118 13.86 -2.10 -4.41
C GLY A 118 14.90 -1.30 -5.15
N TYR A 119 14.44 -0.70 -6.21
CA TYR A 119 15.24 0.17 -7.04
C TYR A 119 14.53 1.51 -7.24
N GLU A 120 15.27 2.58 -7.07
CA GLU A 120 14.81 3.95 -7.22
C GLU A 120 15.45 4.58 -8.46
N GLU A 121 14.65 5.21 -9.31
CA GLU A 121 15.09 5.98 -10.46
C GLU A 121 14.72 7.45 -10.27
N LEU A 122 15.73 8.32 -10.21
CA LEU A 122 15.58 9.76 -10.12
C LEU A 122 15.85 10.43 -11.47
N ASP A 123 15.01 11.42 -11.84
CA ASP A 123 15.11 12.25 -13.05
C ASP A 123 15.49 11.49 -14.33
N ARG A 124 14.95 10.28 -14.49
CA ARG A 124 15.26 9.41 -15.65
C ARG A 124 16.76 9.16 -15.84
N GLY A 125 17.53 9.13 -14.75
CA GLY A 125 18.98 8.92 -14.78
C GLY A 125 19.80 10.16 -15.20
N ARG A 126 19.21 11.35 -15.29
CA ARG A 126 19.92 12.58 -15.60
C ARG A 126 20.73 13.05 -14.40
N THR A 127 21.98 13.49 -14.68
CA THR A 127 22.90 13.95 -13.63
C THR A 127 22.83 15.46 -13.38
N PHE A 128 22.30 16.23 -14.34
CA PHE A 128 22.23 17.69 -14.27
C PHE A 128 20.78 18.16 -14.36
N LEU A 129 20.41 19.01 -13.42
CA LEU A 129 19.15 19.73 -13.45
C LEU A 129 19.24 20.92 -14.42
N PRO A 130 18.09 21.45 -14.89
CA PRO A 130 18.08 22.59 -15.84
C PRO A 130 18.75 23.86 -15.31
N ASP A 131 18.92 24.00 -13.98
CA ASP A 131 19.62 25.12 -13.33
C ASP A 131 21.14 24.89 -13.19
N GLY A 132 21.68 23.80 -13.78
CA GLY A 132 23.08 23.43 -13.69
C GLY A 132 23.49 22.75 -12.39
N ALA A 133 22.56 22.57 -11.44
CA ALA A 133 22.81 21.82 -10.23
C ALA A 133 23.03 20.33 -10.56
N ARG A 134 24.03 19.72 -9.91
CA ARG A 134 24.31 18.30 -10.07
C ARG A 134 23.47 17.54 -9.05
N LEU A 135 22.66 16.60 -9.51
CA LEU A 135 22.08 15.58 -8.66
C LEU A 135 23.22 14.70 -8.16
N LEU A 136 23.48 14.75 -6.86
CA LEU A 136 24.52 13.93 -6.21
C LEU A 136 24.07 12.48 -6.15
N ASP A 137 22.76 12.28 -6.07
CA ASP A 137 22.17 10.95 -5.98
C ASP A 137 21.83 10.40 -7.36
N ARG A 138 22.27 9.17 -7.56
CA ARG A 138 21.97 8.39 -8.76
C ARG A 138 20.90 7.38 -8.39
N SER A 139 20.07 7.05 -9.37
CA SER A 139 19.23 5.86 -9.30
C SER A 139 19.98 4.70 -8.66
N GLY A 140 19.41 4.07 -7.64
CA GLY A 140 20.13 3.09 -6.84
C GLY A 140 19.24 2.06 -6.18
N PHE A 141 19.90 1.11 -5.53
CA PHE A 141 19.24 0.09 -4.74
C PHE A 141 18.83 0.68 -3.38
N VAL A 142 17.57 0.49 -3.03
CA VAL A 142 16.96 0.94 -1.78
C VAL A 142 16.50 -0.27 -0.98
N TYR A 143 16.73 -0.26 0.33
CA TYR A 143 16.32 -1.34 1.23
C TYR A 143 15.79 -0.77 2.54
N GLY A 144 15.05 -1.59 3.28
CA GLY A 144 14.54 -1.12 4.55
C GLY A 144 13.44 -1.97 5.15
N GLY A 145 12.55 -1.32 5.87
CA GLY A 145 11.40 -1.96 6.48
C GLY A 145 10.16 -1.08 6.43
N ALA A 146 9.01 -1.68 6.64
CA ALA A 146 7.76 -0.95 6.71
C ALA A 146 6.87 -1.45 7.84
N VAL A 147 6.05 -0.55 8.35
CA VAL A 147 4.92 -0.85 9.22
C VAL A 147 3.63 -0.68 8.43
N HIS A 148 2.66 -1.55 8.69
CA HIS A 148 1.40 -1.61 7.97
C HIS A 148 0.23 -1.57 8.95
N LEU A 149 -0.81 -0.86 8.54
CA LEU A 149 -2.14 -0.91 9.15
C LEU A 149 -3.13 -1.13 8.01
N SER A 150 -3.96 -2.16 8.09
CA SER A 150 -4.99 -2.42 7.08
C SER A 150 -6.35 -2.59 7.71
N MET A 151 -7.36 -2.12 6.99
CA MET A 151 -8.76 -2.42 7.23
C MET A 151 -9.23 -3.30 6.07
N GLU A 152 -9.75 -4.48 6.40
CA GLU A 152 -10.13 -5.53 5.47
C GLU A 152 -11.60 -5.86 5.66
N LEU A 153 -12.41 -5.58 4.64
CA LEU A 153 -13.85 -5.81 4.65
C LEU A 153 -14.20 -6.92 3.67
N PHE A 154 -14.79 -8.00 4.17
CA PHE A 154 -15.33 -9.06 3.34
C PHE A 154 -16.59 -8.59 2.61
N LEU A 155 -16.53 -8.54 1.29
CA LEU A 155 -17.68 -8.31 0.42
C LEU A 155 -18.42 -9.60 0.11
N THR A 156 -17.64 -10.68 -0.06
CA THR A 156 -18.11 -12.06 -0.20
C THR A 156 -17.16 -12.98 0.56
N ASP A 157 -17.41 -14.29 0.55
CA ASP A 157 -16.53 -15.27 1.21
C ASP A 157 -15.11 -15.30 0.63
N SER A 158 -14.93 -14.89 -0.63
CA SER A 158 -13.65 -14.88 -1.34
C SER A 158 -13.13 -13.50 -1.68
N LEU A 159 -13.96 -12.44 -1.67
CA LEU A 159 -13.59 -11.11 -2.10
C LEU A 159 -13.54 -10.14 -0.91
N LEU A 160 -12.41 -9.50 -0.71
CA LEU A 160 -12.19 -8.48 0.30
C LEU A 160 -11.91 -7.13 -0.34
N LEU A 161 -12.48 -6.08 0.25
CA LEU A 161 -12.06 -4.69 0.04
C LEU A 161 -10.98 -4.35 1.07
N LEU A 162 -9.91 -3.72 0.62
CA LEU A 162 -8.75 -3.36 1.43
C LEU A 162 -8.55 -1.86 1.43
N VAL A 163 -8.30 -1.30 2.61
CA VAL A 163 -7.76 0.05 2.78
C VAL A 163 -6.55 -0.07 3.68
N LYS A 164 -5.39 0.39 3.21
CA LYS A 164 -4.12 0.22 3.92
C LYS A 164 -3.41 1.55 4.08
N ALA A 165 -2.75 1.71 5.21
CA ALA A 165 -1.74 2.72 5.45
C ALA A 165 -0.41 2.03 5.71
N GLN A 166 0.65 2.52 5.08
CA GLN A 166 2.00 2.02 5.30
C GLN A 166 2.96 3.16 5.55
N GLY A 167 3.92 2.93 6.45
CA GLY A 167 5.05 3.82 6.68
C GLY A 167 6.33 3.06 6.39
N ARG A 168 7.05 3.46 5.35
CA ARG A 168 8.30 2.82 4.91
C ARG A 168 9.51 3.61 5.41
N LEU A 169 10.51 2.91 5.91
CA LEU A 169 11.84 3.43 6.19
C LEU A 169 12.78 2.89 5.12
N CYS A 170 13.27 3.80 4.25
CA CYS A 170 14.07 3.46 3.08
C CYS A 170 15.50 3.96 3.27
N PHE A 171 16.44 3.04 3.29
CA PHE A 171 17.87 3.31 3.35
C PHE A 171 18.48 3.13 1.95
N GLY A 172 19.60 3.81 1.69
CA GLY A 172 20.30 3.76 0.40
C GLY A 172 19.78 4.79 -0.60
N SER A 173 18.90 5.70 -0.18
CA SER A 173 18.41 6.83 -0.95
C SER A 173 18.72 8.13 -0.19
N ASP A 174 19.12 9.19 -0.88
CA ASP A 174 19.29 10.53 -0.31
C ASP A 174 17.96 11.31 -0.25
N VAL A 175 16.90 10.74 -0.78
CA VAL A 175 15.54 11.26 -0.66
C VAL A 175 15.01 10.97 0.75
N ASN A 176 13.77 11.30 1.07
CA ASN A 176 13.20 11.11 2.39
C ASN A 176 13.35 9.67 2.90
N LEU A 177 13.94 9.52 4.09
CA LEU A 177 14.07 8.25 4.81
C LEU A 177 12.70 7.63 5.11
N PHE A 178 11.73 8.45 5.52
CA PHE A 178 10.37 8.00 5.85
C PHE A 178 9.40 8.35 4.72
N ARG A 179 8.74 7.32 4.17
CA ARG A 179 7.84 7.42 3.02
C ARG A 179 6.48 6.80 3.35
N PRO A 180 5.54 7.59 3.84
CA PRO A 180 4.18 7.12 4.09
C PRO A 180 3.40 6.99 2.78
N ALA A 181 2.49 6.00 2.72
CA ALA A 181 1.57 5.81 1.61
C ALA A 181 0.21 5.30 2.10
N LEU A 182 -0.84 5.68 1.38
CA LEU A 182 -2.19 5.13 1.54
C LEU A 182 -2.54 4.32 0.31
N SER A 183 -3.16 3.17 0.49
CA SER A 183 -3.58 2.33 -0.62
C SER A 183 -4.97 1.76 -0.41
N ALA A 184 -5.63 1.48 -1.52
CA ALA A 184 -6.90 0.77 -1.53
C ALA A 184 -6.90 -0.27 -2.65
N GLY A 185 -7.64 -1.35 -2.47
CA GLY A 185 -7.67 -2.42 -3.45
C GLY A 185 -8.56 -3.58 -3.05
N PHE A 186 -8.38 -4.67 -3.74
CA PHE A 186 -9.15 -5.89 -3.52
C PHE A 186 -8.22 -7.10 -3.35
N ARG A 187 -8.66 -8.04 -2.52
CA ARG A 187 -8.04 -9.37 -2.38
C ARG A 187 -9.06 -10.43 -2.76
N ILE A 188 -8.63 -11.40 -3.55
CA ILE A 188 -9.38 -12.59 -3.85
C ILE A 188 -8.70 -13.75 -3.14
N ASN A 189 -9.42 -14.39 -2.23
CA ASN A 189 -9.00 -15.62 -1.55
C ASN A 189 -9.32 -16.82 -2.42
N LEU A 190 -8.34 -17.70 -2.56
CA LEU A 190 -8.35 -18.89 -3.43
C LEU A 190 -8.45 -20.18 -2.62
#